data_b2e3885676d7f00fd6b8c09c5df0c4e3
#
_entry.id   b2e3885676d7f00fd6b8c09c5df0c4e3
#
_cell.length_a   1.000
_cell.length_b   1.000
_cell.length_c   1.000
_cell.angle_alpha   90.00
_cell.angle_beta   90.00
_cell.angle_gamma   90.00
#
_symmetry.space_group_name_H-M   'P 1'
#
loop_
_entity.id
_entity.type
_entity.pdbx_description
1 polymer ?
#
loop_
_entity_poly.entity_id
_entity_poly.type
_entity_poly.pdbx_seq_one_letter_code
_entity_poly.pdbx_strand_id
1 'polypeptide(L)'
;MALNAKATQEFVPIKEVRDGIILLKNGELRAVVLANSVNLSLKSSDEQKATIMQFQSFLNTLDFPIQMTVQSRKLDIRPYLLLLENRMKVQTEPLLKLQTKEYIEFIRNFTESVSIMTKNFFVVVPYTQLKLGGDSKVLSGFFAKKNKKEAQLEEQMDFEEKRSQLEERVSVIQQGLNRCGIKSAQLGTEEVV
;
A
#
# COMPACT_ATOMS: atom_id res chain seq x y z
N MET A 1 -34.88 -24.29 1.04
CA MET A 1 -34.08 -23.50 2.00
C MET A 1 -33.22 -22.55 1.19
N ALA A 2 -33.53 -21.24 1.19
CA ALA A 2 -32.69 -20.25 0.56
C ALA A 2 -31.45 -20.05 1.44
N LEU A 3 -30.29 -20.44 0.92
CA LEU A 3 -29.00 -20.11 1.54
C LEU A 3 -28.86 -18.59 1.53
N ASN A 4 -28.98 -17.98 2.72
CA ASN A 4 -28.73 -16.57 2.91
C ASN A 4 -27.21 -16.35 2.73
N ALA A 5 -26.76 -16.23 1.49
CA ALA A 5 -25.37 -15.94 1.17
C ALA A 5 -25.07 -14.53 1.68
N LYS A 6 -24.22 -14.44 2.70
CA LYS A 6 -23.73 -13.15 3.19
C LYS A 6 -23.02 -12.41 2.05
N ALA A 7 -23.27 -11.12 1.96
CA ALA A 7 -22.57 -10.29 0.98
C ALA A 7 -21.06 -10.43 1.13
N THR A 8 -20.32 -10.51 0.02
CA THR A 8 -18.84 -10.68 0.03
C THR A 8 -18.12 -9.65 0.93
N GLN A 9 -18.69 -8.46 1.07
CA GLN A 9 -18.19 -7.39 1.94
C GLN A 9 -18.21 -7.75 3.44
N GLU A 10 -19.08 -8.68 3.89
CA GLU A 10 -19.10 -9.12 5.29
C GLU A 10 -17.87 -9.97 5.65
N PHE A 11 -17.26 -10.64 4.68
CA PHE A 11 -16.06 -11.45 4.88
C PHE A 11 -14.79 -10.62 4.94
N VAL A 12 -14.81 -9.40 4.38
CA VAL A 12 -13.65 -8.50 4.43
C VAL A 12 -13.49 -7.96 5.86
N PRO A 13 -12.33 -8.18 6.51
CA PRO A 13 -12.12 -7.79 7.90
C PRO A 13 -11.89 -6.27 8.09
N ILE A 14 -12.03 -5.46 7.04
CA ILE A 14 -11.84 -4.01 7.09
C ILE A 14 -13.11 -3.36 7.63
N LYS A 15 -12.96 -2.47 8.63
CA LYS A 15 -14.03 -1.65 9.20
C LYS A 15 -14.13 -0.33 8.44
N GLU A 16 -13.00 0.37 8.33
CA GLU A 16 -12.89 1.66 7.62
C GLU A 16 -11.45 1.95 7.21
N VAL A 17 -11.27 2.90 6.28
CA VAL A 17 -9.96 3.46 5.92
C VAL A 17 -10.01 4.95 6.24
N ARG A 18 -9.07 5.42 7.08
CA ARG A 18 -8.96 6.82 7.49
C ARG A 18 -7.52 7.27 7.42
N ASP A 19 -7.25 8.38 6.73
CA ASP A 19 -5.90 8.98 6.59
C ASP A 19 -4.82 7.98 6.11
N GLY A 20 -5.18 7.08 5.17
CA GLY A 20 -4.27 6.03 4.68
C GLY A 20 -4.02 4.88 5.67
N ILE A 21 -4.76 4.85 6.78
CA ILE A 21 -4.70 3.77 7.77
C ILE A 21 -5.96 2.92 7.66
N ILE A 22 -5.76 1.61 7.61
CA ILE A 22 -6.82 0.62 7.56
C ILE A 22 -7.16 0.21 8.99
N LEU A 23 -8.38 0.47 9.43
CA LEU A 23 -8.93 -0.04 10.67
C LEU A 23 -9.65 -1.37 10.42
N LEU A 24 -9.21 -2.42 11.07
CA LEU A 24 -9.83 -3.73 10.98
C LEU A 24 -11.00 -3.88 11.98
N LYS A 25 -11.90 -4.83 11.71
CA LYS A 25 -13.06 -5.13 12.58
C LYS A 25 -12.66 -5.58 13.99
N ASN A 26 -11.45 -6.13 14.15
CA ASN A 26 -10.89 -6.54 15.45
C ASN A 26 -10.21 -5.37 16.21
N GLY A 27 -10.20 -4.17 15.65
CA GLY A 27 -9.59 -2.98 16.25
C GLY A 27 -8.08 -2.81 16.00
N GLU A 28 -7.47 -3.70 15.20
CA GLU A 28 -6.09 -3.54 14.75
C GLU A 28 -5.99 -2.46 13.67
N LEU A 29 -4.85 -1.78 13.62
CA LEU A 29 -4.50 -0.83 12.57
C LEU A 29 -3.49 -1.44 11.61
N ARG A 30 -3.59 -1.05 10.35
CA ARG A 30 -2.62 -1.41 9.32
C ARG A 30 -2.30 -0.22 8.45
N ALA A 31 -1.02 -0.02 8.15
CA ALA A 31 -0.57 0.90 7.12
C ALA A 31 0.05 0.13 5.96
N VAL A 32 -0.07 0.68 4.76
CA VAL A 32 0.51 0.09 3.55
C VAL A 32 1.55 1.05 3.00
N VAL A 33 2.75 0.54 2.79
CA VAL A 33 3.88 1.27 2.19
C VAL A 33 4.16 0.68 0.81
N LEU A 34 4.11 1.51 -0.22
CA LEU A 34 4.55 1.17 -1.57
C LEU A 34 6.06 1.34 -1.64
N ALA A 35 6.75 0.34 -2.18
CA ALA A 35 8.19 0.36 -2.36
C ALA A 35 8.56 0.16 -3.84
N ASN A 36 9.56 0.89 -4.31
CA ASN A 36 10.10 0.72 -5.66
C ASN A 36 11.06 -0.46 -5.72
N SER A 37 11.18 -1.05 -6.91
CA SER A 37 12.21 -2.05 -7.18
C SER A 37 13.57 -1.41 -7.42
N VAL A 38 14.63 -2.12 -7.03
CA VAL A 38 16.02 -1.79 -7.37
C VAL A 38 16.56 -2.87 -8.30
N ASN A 39 17.13 -2.47 -9.42
CA ASN A 39 17.78 -3.42 -10.32
C ASN A 39 19.22 -3.69 -9.85
N LEU A 40 19.39 -4.82 -9.14
CA LEU A 40 20.70 -5.23 -8.64
C LEU A 40 21.68 -5.61 -9.77
N SER A 41 21.19 -6.05 -10.93
CA SER A 41 22.05 -6.46 -12.05
C SER A 41 22.84 -5.29 -12.67
N LEU A 42 22.42 -4.04 -12.42
CA LEU A 42 23.14 -2.84 -12.86
C LEU A 42 24.21 -2.39 -11.87
N LYS A 43 24.30 -3.03 -10.70
CA LYS A 43 25.30 -2.72 -9.66
C LYS A 43 26.51 -3.64 -9.78
N SER A 44 27.67 -3.14 -9.35
CA SER A 44 28.86 -3.96 -9.20
C SER A 44 28.66 -5.08 -8.15
N SER A 45 29.49 -6.11 -8.18
CA SER A 45 29.38 -7.24 -7.24
C SER A 45 29.49 -6.80 -5.77
N ASP A 46 30.30 -5.80 -5.49
CA ASP A 46 30.50 -5.30 -4.13
C ASP A 46 29.32 -4.44 -3.67
N GLU A 47 28.72 -3.63 -4.56
CA GLU A 47 27.51 -2.88 -4.29
C GLU A 47 26.29 -3.80 -4.11
N GLN A 48 26.22 -4.91 -4.86
CA GLN A 48 25.17 -5.92 -4.66
C GLN A 48 25.26 -6.53 -3.26
N LYS A 49 26.47 -6.96 -2.84
CA LYS A 49 26.72 -7.51 -1.51
C LYS A 49 26.39 -6.48 -0.42
N ALA A 50 26.85 -5.24 -0.59
CA ALA A 50 26.57 -4.16 0.36
C ALA A 50 25.05 -3.91 0.50
N THR A 51 24.31 -3.89 -0.61
CA THR A 51 22.85 -3.71 -0.59
C THR A 51 22.15 -4.86 0.15
N ILE A 52 22.59 -6.12 -0.08
CA ILE A 52 22.04 -7.29 0.61
C ILE A 52 22.34 -7.24 2.12
N MET A 53 23.56 -6.87 2.51
CA MET A 53 23.94 -6.73 3.92
C MET A 53 23.14 -5.63 4.61
N GLN A 54 22.90 -4.50 3.94
CA GLN A 54 22.05 -3.43 4.45
C GLN A 54 20.61 -3.90 4.64
N PHE A 55 20.08 -4.68 3.70
CA PHE A 55 18.73 -5.24 3.81
C PHE A 55 18.62 -6.26 4.95
N GLN A 56 19.62 -7.11 5.14
CA GLN A 56 19.68 -8.02 6.29
C GLN A 56 19.74 -7.25 7.61
N SER A 57 20.56 -6.21 7.66
CA SER A 57 20.63 -5.33 8.84
C SER A 57 19.29 -4.67 9.13
N PHE A 58 18.59 -4.17 8.09
CA PHE A 58 17.25 -3.62 8.23
C PHE A 58 16.28 -4.65 8.81
N LEU A 59 16.24 -5.87 8.28
CA LEU A 59 15.34 -6.91 8.79
C LEU A 59 15.61 -7.24 10.26
N ASN A 60 16.88 -7.22 10.67
CA ASN A 60 17.29 -7.48 12.06
C ASN A 60 16.94 -6.34 13.03
N THR A 61 16.64 -5.13 12.52
CA THR A 61 16.21 -4.00 13.37
C THR A 61 14.71 -4.00 13.64
N LEU A 62 13.94 -4.87 12.98
CA LEU A 62 12.50 -4.93 13.16
C LEU A 62 12.14 -5.74 14.42
N ASP A 63 11.44 -5.11 15.35
CA ASP A 63 10.88 -5.70 16.57
C ASP A 63 9.39 -6.09 16.43
N PHE A 64 8.83 -5.89 15.23
CA PHE A 64 7.44 -6.21 14.89
C PHE A 64 7.35 -6.97 13.56
N PRO A 65 6.31 -7.80 13.37
CA PRO A 65 6.12 -8.51 12.11
C PRO A 65 5.73 -7.53 10.99
N ILE A 66 6.17 -7.81 9.77
CA ILE A 66 5.75 -7.13 8.55
C ILE A 66 5.28 -8.15 7.53
N GLN A 67 4.40 -7.74 6.62
CA GLN A 67 4.00 -8.56 5.49
C GLN A 67 4.48 -7.88 4.20
N MET A 68 5.24 -8.60 3.39
CA MET A 68 5.64 -8.14 2.06
C MET A 68 4.76 -8.80 1.01
N THR A 69 4.16 -8.00 0.15
CA THR A 69 3.29 -8.48 -0.94
C THR A 69 3.82 -7.97 -2.26
N VAL A 70 3.97 -8.87 -3.23
CA VAL A 70 4.36 -8.52 -4.60
C VAL A 70 3.17 -8.74 -5.51
N GLN A 71 2.73 -7.67 -6.17
CA GLN A 71 1.65 -7.73 -7.14
C GLN A 71 2.23 -7.57 -8.54
N SER A 72 1.95 -8.53 -9.41
CA SER A 72 2.31 -8.48 -10.83
C SER A 72 1.06 -8.24 -11.66
N ARG A 73 1.04 -7.20 -12.48
CA ARG A 73 -0.08 -6.84 -13.37
C ARG A 73 0.44 -6.61 -14.79
N LYS A 74 -0.38 -6.88 -15.78
CA LYS A 74 -0.09 -6.44 -17.15
C LYS A 74 -0.06 -4.91 -17.19
N LEU A 75 0.93 -4.34 -17.89
CA LEU A 75 1.02 -2.91 -18.10
C LEU A 75 -0.20 -2.42 -18.88
N ASP A 76 -0.94 -1.47 -18.32
CA ASP A 76 -2.04 -0.80 -19.04
C ASP A 76 -1.47 0.34 -19.86
N ILE A 77 -1.44 0.15 -21.19
CA ILE A 77 -0.95 1.15 -22.13
C ILE A 77 -2.05 2.08 -22.65
N ARG A 78 -3.32 1.84 -22.32
CA ARG A 78 -4.45 2.65 -22.80
C ARG A 78 -4.30 4.13 -22.51
N PRO A 79 -3.87 4.60 -21.30
CA PRO A 79 -3.67 6.00 -21.04
C PRO A 79 -2.61 6.63 -21.95
N TYR A 80 -1.54 5.89 -22.25
CA TYR A 80 -0.48 6.34 -23.16
C TYR A 80 -0.97 6.44 -24.60
N LEU A 81 -1.72 5.46 -25.09
CA LEU A 81 -2.31 5.51 -26.42
C LEU A 81 -3.27 6.69 -26.58
N LEU A 82 -4.12 6.96 -25.57
CA LEU A 82 -5.00 8.14 -25.55
C LEU A 82 -4.22 9.44 -25.61
N LEU A 83 -3.09 9.53 -24.90
CA LEU A 83 -2.21 10.70 -24.97
C LEU A 83 -1.68 10.92 -26.40
N LEU A 84 -1.21 9.86 -27.07
CA LEU A 84 -0.71 9.91 -28.44
C LEU A 84 -1.82 10.29 -29.44
N GLU A 85 -3.00 9.70 -29.29
CA GLU A 85 -4.16 10.03 -30.13
C GLU A 85 -4.59 11.50 -30.00
N ASN A 86 -4.58 12.04 -28.78
CA ASN A 86 -4.86 13.45 -28.54
C ASN A 86 -3.77 14.36 -29.12
N ARG A 87 -2.52 13.97 -29.03
CA ARG A 87 -1.41 14.69 -29.68
C ARG A 87 -1.54 14.68 -31.19
N MET A 88 -1.90 13.53 -31.79
CA MET A 88 -2.12 13.40 -33.23
C MET A 88 -3.23 14.33 -33.75
N LYS A 89 -4.29 14.55 -32.95
CA LYS A 89 -5.40 15.44 -33.33
C LYS A 89 -4.96 16.90 -33.47
N VAL A 90 -4.01 17.34 -32.65
CA VAL A 90 -3.51 18.73 -32.60
C VAL A 90 -2.41 18.98 -33.64
N GLN A 91 -1.76 17.94 -34.16
CA GLN A 91 -0.72 18.08 -35.18
C GLN A 91 -1.31 18.63 -36.45
N THR A 92 -0.62 19.60 -37.07
CA THR A 92 -1.01 20.20 -38.34
C THR A 92 -0.27 19.56 -39.51
N GLU A 93 0.95 19.08 -39.31
CA GLU A 93 1.83 18.50 -40.33
C GLU A 93 1.33 17.08 -40.71
N PRO A 94 0.97 16.84 -42.02
CA PRO A 94 0.44 15.55 -42.43
C PRO A 94 1.39 14.37 -42.25
N LEU A 95 2.71 14.58 -42.44
CA LEU A 95 3.72 13.55 -42.25
C LEU A 95 3.84 13.13 -40.81
N LEU A 96 3.83 14.10 -39.88
CA LEU A 96 3.85 13.79 -38.43
C LEU A 96 2.62 13.08 -37.99
N LYS A 97 1.43 13.39 -38.55
CA LYS A 97 0.20 12.63 -38.27
C LYS A 97 0.33 11.18 -38.70
N LEU A 98 0.86 10.94 -39.89
CA LEU A 98 1.05 9.57 -40.38
C LEU A 98 2.02 8.79 -39.48
N GLN A 99 3.17 9.37 -39.15
CA GLN A 99 4.17 8.76 -38.28
C GLN A 99 3.58 8.46 -36.88
N THR A 100 2.82 9.38 -36.30
CA THR A 100 2.16 9.16 -35.01
C THR A 100 1.14 8.03 -35.07
N LYS A 101 0.37 7.93 -36.18
CA LYS A 101 -0.58 6.84 -36.38
C LYS A 101 0.13 5.48 -36.44
N GLU A 102 1.18 5.39 -37.26
CA GLU A 102 1.97 4.14 -37.38
C GLU A 102 2.61 3.75 -36.06
N TYR A 103 3.11 4.74 -35.29
CA TYR A 103 3.66 4.50 -33.95
C TYR A 103 2.61 3.97 -32.96
N ILE A 104 1.38 4.50 -32.99
CA ILE A 104 0.27 4.01 -32.16
C ILE A 104 -0.04 2.54 -32.50
N GLU A 105 -0.12 2.20 -33.77
CA GLU A 105 -0.36 0.83 -34.24
C GLU A 105 0.79 -0.09 -33.85
N PHE A 106 2.04 0.36 -34.00
CA PHE A 106 3.22 -0.39 -33.55
C PHE A 106 3.17 -0.70 -32.05
N ILE A 107 2.95 0.31 -31.21
CA ILE A 107 2.89 0.11 -29.74
C ILE A 107 1.78 -0.83 -29.35
N ARG A 108 0.61 -0.74 -29.99
CA ARG A 108 -0.52 -1.66 -29.73
C ARG A 108 -0.11 -3.11 -30.05
N ASN A 109 0.36 -3.37 -31.23
CA ASN A 109 0.77 -4.70 -31.69
C ASN A 109 1.94 -5.26 -30.86
N PHE A 110 2.92 -4.41 -30.54
CA PHE A 110 4.05 -4.78 -29.71
C PHE A 110 3.62 -5.21 -28.30
N THR A 111 2.71 -4.47 -27.68
CA THR A 111 2.25 -4.78 -26.31
C THR A 111 1.34 -6.00 -26.27
N GLU A 112 0.60 -6.28 -27.35
CA GLU A 112 -0.18 -7.51 -27.48
C GLU A 112 0.71 -8.73 -27.64
N SER A 113 1.80 -8.61 -28.40
CA SER A 113 2.76 -9.69 -28.65
C SER A 113 3.68 -9.96 -27.46
N VAL A 114 4.06 -8.91 -26.72
CA VAL A 114 4.96 -9.01 -25.55
C VAL A 114 4.16 -8.70 -24.29
N SER A 115 3.91 -9.71 -23.46
CA SER A 115 3.23 -9.53 -22.17
C SER A 115 4.14 -8.74 -21.20
N ILE A 116 4.08 -7.42 -21.26
CA ILE A 116 4.84 -6.55 -20.36
C ILE A 116 4.12 -6.53 -19.00
N MET A 117 4.86 -6.88 -17.95
CA MET A 117 4.35 -6.95 -16.58
C MET A 117 4.97 -5.84 -15.72
N THR A 118 4.14 -5.13 -15.00
CA THR A 118 4.55 -4.20 -13.94
C THR A 118 4.43 -4.88 -12.59
N LYS A 119 5.46 -4.75 -11.76
CA LYS A 119 5.47 -5.29 -10.39
C LYS A 119 5.43 -4.15 -9.37
N ASN A 120 4.47 -4.21 -8.49
CA ASN A 120 4.36 -3.34 -7.34
C ASN A 120 4.69 -4.12 -6.07
N PHE A 121 5.47 -3.49 -5.19
CA PHE A 121 5.89 -4.07 -3.92
C PHE A 121 5.22 -3.31 -2.80
N PHE A 122 4.50 -4.03 -1.95
CA PHE A 122 3.81 -3.44 -0.80
C PHE A 122 4.36 -4.03 0.48
N VAL A 123 4.57 -3.18 1.47
CA VAL A 123 4.89 -3.58 2.83
C VAL A 123 3.72 -3.19 3.73
N VAL A 124 3.06 -4.19 4.32
CA VAL A 124 1.96 -3.98 5.25
C VAL A 124 2.52 -3.99 6.67
N VAL A 125 2.28 -2.92 7.38
CA VAL A 125 2.74 -2.68 8.75
C VAL A 125 1.57 -2.83 9.70
N PRO A 126 1.55 -3.82 10.58
CA PRO A 126 0.50 -3.99 11.55
C PRO A 126 0.80 -3.22 12.85
N TYR A 127 -0.26 -2.76 13.49
CA TYR A 127 -0.24 -2.35 14.87
C TYR A 127 -1.39 -3.00 15.63
N THR A 128 -1.02 -3.80 16.62
CA THR A 128 -1.95 -4.47 17.53
C THR A 128 -1.60 -4.06 18.94
N GLN A 129 -2.54 -3.49 19.65
CA GLN A 129 -2.35 -3.22 21.06
C GLN A 129 -2.46 -4.54 21.81
N LEU A 130 -1.36 -5.02 22.39
CA LEU A 130 -1.37 -6.13 23.33
C LEU A 130 -2.13 -5.67 24.58
N LYS A 131 -3.40 -6.01 24.69
CA LYS A 131 -4.11 -5.90 25.97
C LYS A 131 -3.51 -6.96 26.90
N LEU A 132 -2.46 -6.57 27.61
CA LEU A 132 -1.92 -7.39 28.70
C LEU A 132 -3.01 -7.54 29.77
N GLY A 133 -3.65 -8.67 29.75
CA GLY A 133 -4.37 -9.33 30.81
C GLY A 133 -5.33 -8.49 31.64
N GLY A 134 -6.57 -8.92 31.61
CA GLY A 134 -7.60 -8.53 32.57
C GLY A 134 -8.86 -8.05 31.89
N ASP A 135 -9.86 -8.91 31.91
CA ASP A 135 -11.26 -8.54 31.67
C ASP A 135 -11.69 -7.42 32.62
N SER A 136 -11.21 -6.18 32.39
CA SER A 136 -11.71 -5.01 33.11
C SER A 136 -13.16 -4.67 32.74
N LYS A 137 -13.75 -5.42 31.80
CA LYS A 137 -15.19 -5.33 31.50
C LYS A 137 -16.08 -5.81 32.67
N VAL A 138 -15.56 -6.57 33.62
CA VAL A 138 -16.35 -7.07 34.75
C VAL A 138 -16.54 -6.00 35.84
N LEU A 139 -15.62 -5.04 35.97
CA LEU A 139 -15.72 -3.99 36.98
C LEU A 139 -16.35 -2.68 36.47
N SER A 140 -16.42 -2.46 35.15
CA SER A 140 -17.06 -1.24 34.60
C SER A 140 -18.58 -1.37 34.46
N GLY A 141 -19.16 -2.54 34.71
CA GLY A 141 -20.60 -2.78 34.64
C GLY A 141 -21.40 -2.15 35.79
N PHE A 142 -20.74 -1.63 36.82
CA PHE A 142 -21.43 -1.10 38.01
C PHE A 142 -21.46 0.41 38.13
N PHE A 143 -20.66 1.16 37.35
CA PHE A 143 -20.67 2.62 37.43
C PHE A 143 -20.70 3.28 36.06
N ALA A 144 -21.73 4.08 35.89
CA ALA A 144 -21.93 5.16 34.95
C ALA A 144 -22.49 4.80 33.56
N LYS A 145 -23.67 5.32 33.35
CA LYS A 145 -24.28 5.73 32.08
C LYS A 145 -23.32 6.74 31.42
N LYS A 146 -22.27 6.25 30.75
CA LYS A 146 -21.26 7.08 30.09
C LYS A 146 -21.92 7.89 28.99
N ASN A 147 -21.78 9.20 29.02
CA ASN A 147 -22.31 10.08 27.99
C ASN A 147 -21.71 9.69 26.64
N LYS A 148 -22.55 9.59 25.61
CA LYS A 148 -22.15 9.18 24.25
C LYS A 148 -20.99 10.04 23.69
N LYS A 149 -20.87 11.29 24.16
CA LYS A 149 -19.79 12.21 23.81
C LYS A 149 -18.44 11.82 24.45
N GLU A 150 -18.43 11.37 25.70
CA GLU A 150 -17.21 10.96 26.38
C GLU A 150 -16.65 9.64 25.80
N ALA A 151 -17.55 8.71 25.45
CA ALA A 151 -17.15 7.46 24.78
C ALA A 151 -16.54 7.70 23.39
N GLN A 152 -17.10 8.65 22.63
CA GLN A 152 -16.53 9.04 21.33
C GLN A 152 -15.17 9.73 21.46
N LEU A 153 -14.98 10.55 22.48
CA LEU A 153 -13.71 11.23 22.72
C LEU A 153 -12.61 10.24 23.12
N GLU A 154 -12.93 9.25 23.96
CA GLU A 154 -12.00 8.18 24.32
C GLU A 154 -11.64 7.28 23.14
N GLU A 155 -12.61 6.97 22.26
CA GLU A 155 -12.35 6.19 21.05
C GLU A 155 -11.44 6.95 20.07
N GLN A 156 -11.61 8.27 19.97
CA GLN A 156 -10.74 9.12 19.17
C GLN A 156 -9.32 9.21 19.75
N MET A 157 -9.18 9.40 21.05
CA MET A 157 -7.88 9.46 21.72
C MET A 157 -7.12 8.12 21.60
N ASP A 158 -7.81 6.99 21.79
CA ASP A 158 -7.23 5.66 21.60
C ASP A 158 -6.79 5.41 20.14
N PHE A 159 -7.56 5.92 19.18
CA PHE A 159 -7.19 5.86 17.76
C PHE A 159 -5.95 6.70 17.45
N GLU A 160 -5.86 7.93 17.94
CA GLU A 160 -4.72 8.83 17.69
C GLU A 160 -3.44 8.28 18.33
N GLU A 161 -3.51 7.70 19.53
CA GLU A 161 -2.36 7.06 20.16
C GLU A 161 -1.85 5.87 19.33
N LYS A 162 -2.75 4.99 18.90
CA LYS A 162 -2.42 3.85 18.05
C LYS A 162 -1.88 4.27 16.69
N ARG A 163 -2.42 5.36 16.14
CA ARG A 163 -1.95 5.96 14.90
C ARG A 163 -0.51 6.43 15.03
N SER A 164 -0.18 7.17 16.08
CA SER A 164 1.18 7.65 16.33
C SER A 164 2.19 6.51 16.40
N GLN A 165 1.87 5.43 17.11
CA GLN A 165 2.71 4.23 17.21
C GLN A 165 2.86 3.52 15.86
N LEU A 166 1.80 3.47 15.06
CA LEU A 166 1.88 2.89 13.71
C LEU A 166 2.74 3.75 12.77
N GLU A 167 2.61 5.08 12.84
CA GLU A 167 3.42 6.02 12.05
C GLU A 167 4.92 5.92 12.40
N GLU A 168 5.27 5.71 13.67
CA GLU A 168 6.66 5.42 14.07
C GLU A 168 7.19 4.14 13.40
N ARG A 169 6.40 3.05 13.40
CA ARG A 169 6.78 1.81 12.70
C ARG A 169 6.93 2.01 11.20
N VAL A 170 6.05 2.75 10.57
CA VAL A 170 6.14 3.11 9.15
C VAL A 170 7.43 3.89 8.87
N SER A 171 7.77 4.86 9.73
CA SER A 171 9.00 5.63 9.62
C SER A 171 10.25 4.75 9.70
N VAL A 172 10.30 3.79 10.63
CA VAL A 172 11.40 2.82 10.74
C VAL A 172 11.56 2.01 9.44
N ILE A 173 10.44 1.56 8.86
CA ILE A 173 10.46 0.80 7.61
C ILE A 173 10.94 1.66 6.44
N GLN A 174 10.43 2.88 6.31
CA GLN A 174 10.84 3.80 5.24
C GLN A 174 12.32 4.16 5.33
N GLN A 175 12.84 4.43 6.53
CA GLN A 175 14.25 4.69 6.75
C GLN A 175 15.12 3.46 6.43
N GLY A 176 14.70 2.27 6.86
CA GLY A 176 15.40 1.03 6.57
C GLY A 176 15.47 0.72 5.08
N LEU A 177 14.36 0.84 4.37
CA LEU A 177 14.30 0.66 2.92
C LEU A 177 15.14 1.71 2.18
N ASN A 178 15.10 2.96 2.63
CA ASN A 178 15.87 4.06 2.03
C ASN A 178 17.39 3.83 2.14
N ARG A 179 17.88 3.26 3.26
CA ARG A 179 19.29 2.85 3.41
C ARG A 179 19.70 1.81 2.38
N CYS A 180 18.77 0.93 1.97
CA CYS A 180 18.99 -0.05 0.90
C CYS A 180 18.90 0.56 -0.51
N GLY A 181 18.63 1.86 -0.64
CA GLY A 181 18.40 2.55 -1.91
C GLY A 181 17.00 2.34 -2.50
N ILE A 182 16.06 1.83 -1.70
CA ILE A 182 14.68 1.58 -2.09
C ILE A 182 13.84 2.79 -1.67
N LYS A 183 13.30 3.53 -2.64
CA LYS A 183 12.35 4.61 -2.35
C LYS A 183 11.01 4.00 -1.96
N SER A 184 10.41 4.53 -0.92
CA SER A 184 9.12 4.06 -0.42
C SER A 184 8.24 5.24 0.01
N ALA A 185 6.92 5.06 -0.12
CA ALA A 185 5.92 6.03 0.29
C ALA A 185 4.74 5.30 0.96
N GLN A 186 4.18 5.88 2.00
CA GLN A 186 2.93 5.38 2.57
C GLN A 186 1.78 5.73 1.62
N LEU A 187 0.88 4.79 1.37
CA LEU A 187 -0.30 5.01 0.56
C LEU A 187 -1.33 5.87 1.29
N GLY A 188 -1.92 6.81 0.56
CA GLY A 188 -3.05 7.60 1.03
C GLY A 188 -4.37 6.84 0.99
N THR A 189 -5.45 7.46 1.51
CA THR A 189 -6.78 6.83 1.58
C THR A 189 -7.30 6.42 0.21
N GLU A 190 -7.13 7.26 -0.81
CA GLU A 190 -7.61 6.99 -2.18
C GLU A 190 -6.80 5.89 -2.90
N GLU A 191 -5.55 5.68 -2.47
CA GLU A 191 -4.67 4.68 -3.08
C GLU A 191 -4.82 3.30 -2.44
N VAL A 192 -5.38 3.25 -1.22
CA VAL A 192 -5.63 2.01 -0.46
C VAL A 192 -6.99 1.41 -0.80
N VAL A 193 -7.97 2.22 -1.20
CA VAL A 193 -9.32 1.82 -1.59
C VAL A 193 -9.37 1.45 -3.06
#